data_d9c9755ce325f9f8264050fb7f3f9a9a
#
_entry.id   d9c9755ce325f9f8264050fb7f3f9a9a
#
_cell.length_a   1.000
_cell.length_b   1.000
_cell.length_c   1.000
_cell.angle_alpha   90.00
_cell.angle_beta   90.00
_cell.angle_gamma   90.00
#
_symmetry.space_group_name_H-M   'P 1'
#
loop_
_entity.id
_entity.type
_entity.pdbx_description
1 polymer ?
#
loop_
_entity_poly.entity_id
_entity_poly.type
_entity_poly.pdbx_seq_one_letter_code
_entity_poly.pdbx_strand_id
1 'polypeptide(L)'
;MQSIAGIPCIYWLCAFQGRGKVLVFRIMAKDQGFQEVFQGLGRKWQLSNELYRDLQRFTCTIYCKNAGTNEVNELRYRLFCLKKGDVDSNQLPPCNDSLRKHALRANYHTTIWKRSLQLCPVIPSPFGCGWCTEDGRDRKSVV
;
A
#
# COMPACT_ATOMS: atom_id res chain seq x y z
N MET A 1 5.22 13.72 -20.99
CA MET A 1 4.08 13.46 -20.06
C MET A 1 4.61 12.60 -18.93
N GLN A 2 5.02 13.24 -17.84
CA GLN A 2 5.46 12.51 -16.66
C GLN A 2 4.25 11.87 -15.99
N SER A 3 4.37 10.59 -15.86
CA SER A 3 3.41 9.62 -15.41
C SER A 3 2.75 10.01 -14.08
N ILE A 4 1.43 10.08 -14.07
CA ILE A 4 0.53 10.12 -12.90
C ILE A 4 0.83 8.95 -11.90
N ALA A 5 1.70 8.02 -12.27
CA ALA A 5 2.14 6.88 -11.42
C ALA A 5 2.89 7.31 -10.13
N GLY A 6 3.44 8.52 -10.09
CA GLY A 6 4.18 9.00 -8.91
C GLY A 6 3.31 9.31 -7.69
N ILE A 7 2.08 9.78 -7.88
CA ILE A 7 1.20 10.21 -6.79
C ILE A 7 0.68 9.01 -5.96
N PRO A 8 0.18 7.92 -6.55
CA PRO A 8 -0.22 6.74 -5.80
C PRO A 8 0.92 6.13 -4.99
N CYS A 9 2.12 6.15 -5.57
CA CYS A 9 3.33 5.66 -4.92
C CYS A 9 3.68 6.48 -3.67
N ILE A 10 3.60 7.82 -3.74
CA ILE A 10 3.86 8.71 -2.59
C ILE A 10 2.87 8.43 -1.46
N TYR A 11 1.59 8.26 -1.75
CA TYR A 11 0.59 7.94 -0.73
C TYR A 11 0.85 6.57 -0.08
N TRP A 12 1.22 5.57 -0.88
CA TRP A 12 1.61 4.25 -0.41
C TRP A 12 2.80 4.32 0.55
N LEU A 13 3.77 5.18 0.25
CA LEU A 13 5.02 5.32 1.00
C LEU A 13 4.88 5.94 2.39
N CYS A 14 3.88 6.78 2.59
CA CYS A 14 3.67 7.45 3.88
C CYS A 14 3.33 6.49 5.02
N ALA A 15 3.03 5.22 4.71
CA ALA A 15 2.67 4.20 5.70
C ALA A 15 3.86 3.44 6.27
N PHE A 16 5.04 3.48 5.62
CA PHE A 16 6.18 2.67 6.02
C PHE A 16 7.21 3.49 6.77
N GLN A 17 7.16 3.41 8.09
CA GLN A 17 8.10 4.12 8.97
C GLN A 17 9.54 3.65 8.73
N GLY A 18 10.48 4.58 8.65
CA GLY A 18 11.90 4.28 8.50
C GLY A 18 12.34 3.83 7.09
N ARG A 19 11.43 3.73 6.13
CA ARG A 19 11.75 3.42 4.73
C ARG A 19 11.69 4.69 3.88
N GLY A 20 12.87 5.21 3.52
CA GLY A 20 12.97 6.47 2.79
C GLY A 20 12.27 6.42 1.43
N LYS A 21 11.57 7.49 1.06
CA LYS A 21 10.88 7.66 -0.23
C LYS A 21 11.79 7.36 -1.42
N VAL A 22 13.09 7.71 -1.31
CA VAL A 22 14.09 7.50 -2.35
C VAL A 22 14.32 6.02 -2.65
N LEU A 23 14.35 5.15 -1.61
CA LEU A 23 14.53 3.71 -1.81
C LEU A 23 13.38 3.13 -2.62
N VAL A 24 12.17 3.50 -2.30
CA VAL A 24 10.98 2.97 -2.96
C VAL A 24 10.88 3.46 -4.40
N PHE A 25 11.18 4.73 -4.64
CA PHE A 25 11.30 5.25 -6.00
C PHE A 25 12.34 4.49 -6.82
N ARG A 26 13.49 4.15 -6.24
CA ARG A 26 14.53 3.36 -6.92
C ARG A 26 14.06 1.95 -7.25
N ILE A 27 13.33 1.30 -6.35
CA ILE A 27 12.78 -0.05 -6.59
C ILE A 27 11.76 0.03 -7.72
N MET A 28 10.83 0.97 -7.65
CA MET A 28 9.79 1.16 -8.66
C MET A 28 10.38 1.52 -10.04
N ALA A 29 11.39 2.40 -10.07
CA ALA A 29 12.00 2.84 -11.33
C ALA A 29 12.77 1.73 -12.07
N LYS A 30 13.23 0.71 -11.34
CA LYS A 30 14.00 -0.41 -11.92
C LYS A 30 13.12 -1.57 -12.40
N ASP A 31 11.87 -1.63 -12.01
CA ASP A 31 10.97 -2.73 -12.31
C ASP A 31 9.68 -2.22 -12.95
N GLN A 32 9.53 -2.47 -14.24
CA GLN A 32 8.36 -2.06 -15.01
C GLN A 32 7.07 -2.71 -14.46
N GLY A 33 7.16 -3.94 -13.94
CA GLY A 33 6.02 -4.62 -13.33
C GLY A 33 5.47 -3.84 -12.14
N PHE A 34 6.34 -3.27 -11.30
CA PHE A 34 5.90 -2.42 -10.19
C PHE A 34 5.31 -1.09 -10.67
N GLN A 35 5.84 -0.52 -11.75
CA GLN A 35 5.23 0.68 -12.35
C GLN A 35 3.79 0.41 -12.81
N GLU A 36 3.53 -0.73 -13.44
CA GLU A 36 2.20 -1.15 -13.87
C GLU A 36 1.25 -1.37 -12.69
N VAL A 37 1.74 -1.93 -11.58
CA VAL A 37 0.97 -2.08 -10.33
C VAL A 37 0.46 -0.73 -9.83
N PHE A 38 1.33 0.27 -9.73
CA PHE A 38 0.93 1.60 -9.29
C PHE A 38 0.05 2.36 -10.30
N GLN A 39 0.22 2.10 -11.60
CA GLN A 39 -0.70 2.59 -12.61
C GLN A 39 -2.09 1.95 -12.51
N GLY A 40 -2.16 0.71 -12.01
CA GLY A 40 -3.38 -0.03 -11.75
C GLY A 40 -4.23 0.55 -10.62
N LEU A 41 -3.59 1.17 -9.61
CA LEU A 41 -4.29 1.82 -8.51
C LEU A 41 -5.20 2.95 -9.02
N GLY A 42 -6.41 2.99 -8.48
CA GLY A 42 -7.38 4.04 -8.79
C GLY A 42 -8.05 3.90 -10.17
N ARG A 43 -7.90 2.79 -10.87
CA ARG A 43 -8.67 2.51 -12.09
C ARG A 43 -10.12 2.16 -11.74
N LYS A 44 -10.33 1.42 -10.67
CA LYS A 44 -11.64 1.01 -10.15
C LYS A 44 -11.74 1.37 -8.67
N TRP A 45 -12.97 1.58 -8.19
CA TRP A 45 -13.22 1.80 -6.76
C TRP A 45 -12.85 0.60 -5.90
N GLN A 46 -13.06 -0.59 -6.44
CA GLN A 46 -12.73 -1.84 -5.76
C GLN A 46 -11.29 -2.25 -6.03
N LEU A 47 -10.58 -2.62 -4.98
CA LEU A 47 -9.25 -3.20 -5.07
C LEU A 47 -9.36 -4.67 -5.47
N SER A 48 -8.78 -5.06 -6.61
CA SER A 48 -8.73 -6.47 -7.01
C SER A 48 -7.73 -7.26 -6.16
N ASN A 49 -7.99 -8.55 -5.99
CA ASN A 49 -7.07 -9.42 -5.25
C ASN A 49 -5.71 -9.56 -5.95
N GLU A 50 -5.69 -9.50 -7.28
CA GLU A 50 -4.45 -9.54 -8.06
C GLU A 50 -3.59 -8.31 -7.78
N LEU A 51 -4.18 -7.12 -7.88
CA LEU A 51 -3.49 -5.87 -7.56
C LEU A 51 -3.00 -5.86 -6.12
N TYR A 52 -3.78 -6.38 -5.18
CA TYR A 52 -3.37 -6.50 -3.79
C TYR A 52 -2.15 -7.43 -3.61
N ARG A 53 -2.11 -8.59 -4.28
CA ARG A 53 -0.95 -9.49 -4.25
C ARG A 53 0.31 -8.81 -4.76
N ASP A 54 0.21 -8.04 -5.84
CA ASP A 54 1.34 -7.31 -6.39
C ASP A 54 1.83 -6.20 -5.45
N LEU A 55 0.92 -5.49 -4.78
CA LEU A 55 1.27 -4.52 -3.73
C LEU A 55 1.93 -5.20 -2.54
N GLN A 56 1.49 -6.39 -2.17
CA GLN A 56 2.10 -7.19 -1.12
C GLN A 56 3.53 -7.61 -1.50
N ARG A 57 3.73 -8.11 -2.74
CA ARG A 57 5.06 -8.42 -3.28
C ARG A 57 5.98 -7.21 -3.26
N PHE A 58 5.50 -6.06 -3.70
CA PHE A 58 6.25 -4.80 -3.65
C PHE A 58 6.66 -4.44 -2.22
N THR A 59 5.74 -4.56 -1.26
CA THR A 59 6.02 -4.32 0.15
C THR A 59 7.11 -5.25 0.68
N CYS A 60 7.04 -6.54 0.37
CA CYS A 60 8.09 -7.49 0.73
C CYS A 60 9.46 -7.06 0.18
N THR A 61 9.51 -6.59 -1.07
CA THR A 61 10.76 -6.12 -1.70
C THR A 61 11.34 -4.88 -1.02
N ILE A 62 10.50 -3.98 -0.48
CA ILE A 62 10.95 -2.80 0.28
C ILE A 62 11.68 -3.23 1.57
N TYR A 63 11.17 -4.25 2.25
CA TYR A 63 11.74 -4.71 3.52
C TYR A 63 12.92 -5.66 3.34
N CYS A 64 12.90 -6.47 2.31
CA CYS A 64 13.96 -7.42 1.99
C CYS A 64 14.06 -7.64 0.48
N LYS A 65 15.16 -7.23 -0.13
CA LYS A 65 15.38 -7.34 -1.58
C LYS A 65 15.26 -8.79 -2.09
N ASN A 66 15.70 -9.75 -1.28
CA ASN A 66 15.63 -11.18 -1.57
C ASN A 66 14.74 -11.88 -0.53
N ALA A 67 13.48 -11.44 -0.44
CA ALA A 67 12.54 -11.90 0.58
C ALA A 67 12.26 -13.41 0.52
N GLY A 68 12.37 -14.03 -0.67
CA GLY A 68 12.04 -15.43 -0.89
C GLY A 68 10.56 -15.78 -0.65
N THR A 69 9.74 -14.76 -0.39
CA THR A 69 8.30 -14.86 -0.21
C THR A 69 7.62 -13.58 -0.66
N ASN A 70 6.38 -13.68 -1.11
CA ASN A 70 5.51 -12.55 -1.46
C ASN A 70 4.45 -12.28 -0.39
N GLU A 71 4.46 -13.04 0.71
CA GLU A 71 3.51 -12.94 1.81
C GLU A 71 4.09 -12.14 2.96
N VAL A 72 3.48 -11.00 3.29
CA VAL A 72 4.01 -10.09 4.32
C VAL A 72 4.02 -10.71 5.71
N ASN A 73 3.05 -11.55 6.07
CA ASN A 73 3.03 -12.22 7.36
C ASN A 73 4.18 -13.21 7.50
N GLU A 74 4.49 -13.94 6.43
CA GLU A 74 5.61 -14.88 6.39
C GLU A 74 6.95 -14.12 6.50
N LEU A 75 7.12 -13.05 5.72
CA LEU A 75 8.31 -12.22 5.80
C LEU A 75 8.47 -11.60 7.19
N ARG A 76 7.38 -11.09 7.76
CA ARG A 76 7.36 -10.53 9.12
C ARG A 76 7.86 -11.53 10.14
N TYR A 77 7.36 -12.76 10.09
CA TYR A 77 7.76 -13.85 10.98
C TYR A 77 9.24 -14.23 10.80
N ARG A 78 9.71 -14.39 9.56
CA ARG A 78 11.11 -14.68 9.26
C ARG A 78 12.05 -13.61 9.80
N LEU A 79 11.74 -12.33 9.58
CA LEU A 79 12.54 -11.20 10.07
C LEU A 79 12.55 -11.13 11.60
N PHE A 80 11.41 -11.42 12.23
CA PHE A 80 11.33 -11.51 13.69
C PHE A 80 12.24 -12.62 14.25
N CYS A 81 12.21 -13.80 13.66
CA CYS A 81 13.06 -14.94 14.06
C CYS A 81 14.54 -14.64 13.84
N LEU A 82 14.92 -14.04 12.73
CA LEU A 82 16.31 -13.68 12.43
C LEU A 82 16.90 -12.71 13.46
N LYS A 83 16.09 -11.82 14.00
CA LYS A 83 16.50 -10.86 15.04
C LYS A 83 16.30 -11.39 16.46
N LYS A 84 16.05 -12.69 16.64
CA LYS A 84 15.86 -13.36 17.94
C LYS A 84 14.80 -12.69 18.83
N GLY A 85 13.77 -12.10 18.23
CA GLY A 85 12.69 -11.40 18.93
C GLY A 85 13.03 -10.01 19.45
N ASP A 86 14.29 -9.59 19.40
CA ASP A 86 14.72 -8.23 19.79
C ASP A 86 14.61 -7.28 18.58
N VAL A 87 13.37 -6.92 18.27
CA VAL A 87 13.07 -6.04 17.15
C VAL A 87 11.92 -5.10 17.50
N ASP A 88 12.11 -3.81 17.23
CA ASP A 88 11.01 -2.86 17.24
C ASP A 88 9.99 -3.24 16.14
N SER A 89 8.72 -3.29 16.52
CA SER A 89 7.61 -3.59 15.61
C SER A 89 7.60 -2.70 14.36
N ASN A 90 8.12 -1.48 14.47
CA ASN A 90 8.23 -0.51 13.38
C ASN A 90 9.28 -0.92 12.31
N GLN A 91 10.19 -1.81 12.66
CA GLN A 91 11.21 -2.33 11.72
C GLN A 91 10.72 -3.53 10.92
N LEU A 92 9.60 -4.11 11.33
CA LEU A 92 8.97 -5.23 10.64
C LEU A 92 7.96 -4.73 9.59
N PRO A 93 7.73 -5.51 8.51
CA PRO A 93 6.65 -5.20 7.60
C PRO A 93 5.30 -5.21 8.34
N PRO A 94 4.30 -4.47 7.85
CA PRO A 94 2.96 -4.52 8.43
C PRO A 94 2.39 -5.94 8.33
N CYS A 95 1.44 -6.28 9.20
CA CYS A 95 0.69 -7.52 9.03
C CYS A 95 -0.24 -7.41 7.81
N ASN A 96 -0.69 -8.56 7.31
CA ASN A 96 -1.52 -8.63 6.11
C ASN A 96 -2.82 -7.82 6.23
N ASP A 97 -3.48 -7.83 7.39
CA ASP A 97 -4.71 -7.06 7.62
C ASP A 97 -4.47 -5.55 7.53
N SER A 98 -3.42 -5.07 8.19
CA SER A 98 -3.02 -3.67 8.15
C SER A 98 -2.64 -3.22 6.75
N LEU A 99 -1.88 -4.04 6.04
CA LEU A 99 -1.49 -3.76 4.66
C LEU A 99 -2.70 -3.70 3.73
N ARG A 100 -3.67 -4.62 3.90
CA ARG A 100 -4.90 -4.65 3.10
C ARG A 100 -5.74 -3.40 3.32
N LYS A 101 -5.94 -2.97 4.57
CA LYS A 101 -6.65 -1.72 4.89
C LYS A 101 -5.95 -0.51 4.30
N HIS A 102 -4.63 -0.49 4.35
CA HIS A 102 -3.84 0.57 3.72
C HIS A 102 -3.99 0.58 2.20
N ALA A 103 -3.95 -0.59 1.55
CA ALA A 103 -4.15 -0.73 0.10
C ALA A 103 -5.55 -0.26 -0.35
N LEU A 104 -6.58 -0.59 0.41
CA LEU A 104 -7.94 -0.12 0.15
C LEU A 104 -8.03 1.40 0.22
N ARG A 105 -7.45 2.03 1.25
CA ARG A 105 -7.41 3.50 1.38
C ARG A 105 -6.62 4.15 0.25
N ALA A 106 -5.46 3.60 -0.08
CA ALA A 106 -4.63 4.11 -1.17
C ALA A 106 -5.34 4.05 -2.52
N ASN A 107 -6.02 2.93 -2.80
CA ASN A 107 -6.82 2.78 -4.02
C ASN A 107 -7.97 3.79 -4.07
N TYR A 108 -8.70 3.97 -2.99
CA TYR A 108 -9.81 4.92 -2.89
C TYR A 108 -9.35 6.36 -3.15
N HIS A 109 -8.31 6.83 -2.46
CA HIS A 109 -7.75 8.17 -2.67
C HIS A 109 -7.23 8.38 -4.09
N THR A 110 -6.53 7.40 -4.64
CA THR A 110 -6.03 7.47 -6.01
C THR A 110 -7.17 7.53 -7.02
N THR A 111 -8.27 6.82 -6.74
CA THR A 111 -9.47 6.85 -7.58
C THR A 111 -10.12 8.25 -7.58
N ILE A 112 -10.19 8.91 -6.42
CA ILE A 112 -10.67 10.29 -6.32
C ILE A 112 -9.76 11.22 -7.14
N TRP A 113 -8.45 11.14 -6.98
CA TRP A 113 -7.52 12.02 -7.70
C TRP A 113 -7.58 11.85 -9.22
N LYS A 114 -7.68 10.60 -9.69
CA LYS A 114 -7.82 10.33 -11.13
C LYS A 114 -9.12 10.88 -11.72
N ARG A 115 -10.14 11.10 -10.91
CA ARG A 115 -11.43 11.67 -11.30
C ARG A 115 -11.59 13.15 -10.96
N SER A 116 -10.57 13.80 -10.43
CA SER A 116 -10.64 15.20 -9.99
C SER A 116 -10.96 16.21 -11.12
N LEU A 117 -10.72 15.83 -12.37
CA LEU A 117 -11.03 16.65 -13.54
C LEU A 117 -12.46 16.43 -14.09
N GLN A 118 -13.22 15.49 -13.52
CA GLN A 118 -14.63 15.31 -13.88
C GLN A 118 -15.47 16.40 -13.22
N LEU A 119 -16.43 16.95 -13.98
CA LEU A 119 -17.25 18.07 -13.51
C LEU A 119 -18.08 17.71 -12.26
N CYS A 120 -18.64 16.50 -12.22
CA CYS A 120 -19.42 15.97 -11.10
C CYS A 120 -19.05 14.50 -10.87
N PRO A 121 -17.92 14.20 -10.21
CA PRO A 121 -17.54 12.82 -9.95
C PRO A 121 -18.46 12.19 -8.92
N VAL A 122 -18.99 11.00 -9.23
CA VAL A 122 -19.70 10.19 -8.25
C VAL A 122 -18.67 9.53 -7.34
N ILE A 123 -18.65 9.92 -6.06
CA ILE A 123 -17.73 9.40 -5.07
C ILE A 123 -18.53 8.48 -4.13
N PRO A 124 -18.26 7.16 -4.10
CA PRO A 124 -18.92 6.25 -3.17
C PRO A 124 -18.48 6.52 -1.74
N SER A 125 -19.22 5.98 -0.78
CA SER A 125 -18.85 6.06 0.63
C SER A 125 -17.47 5.46 0.88
N PRO A 126 -16.62 6.06 1.75
CA PRO A 126 -15.32 5.52 2.13
C PRO A 126 -15.43 4.26 2.98
N PHE A 127 -16.60 3.96 3.55
CA PHE A 127 -16.81 2.78 4.38
C PHE A 127 -16.65 1.51 3.56
N GLY A 128 -15.89 0.55 4.10
CA GLY A 128 -15.48 -0.64 3.35
C GLY A 128 -14.22 -0.45 2.50
N CYS A 129 -13.76 0.81 2.31
CA CYS A 129 -12.49 1.12 1.64
C CYS A 129 -11.35 1.34 2.64
N GLY A 130 -11.34 0.61 3.75
CA GLY A 130 -10.31 0.71 4.79
C GLY A 130 -10.65 1.69 5.93
N TRP A 131 -11.84 2.26 5.94
CA TRP A 131 -12.39 3.06 7.05
C TRP A 131 -13.58 2.33 7.69
N CYS A 132 -13.77 2.55 8.97
CA CYS A 132 -14.92 2.12 9.73
C CYS A 132 -15.42 3.26 10.62
N THR A 133 -16.68 3.23 10.99
CA THR A 133 -17.25 4.11 12.02
C THR A 133 -17.16 3.42 13.37
N GLU A 134 -16.64 4.12 14.37
CA GLU A 134 -16.90 3.84 15.76
C GLU A 134 -17.75 4.99 16.31
N ASP A 135 -18.91 4.68 16.87
CA ASP A 135 -19.82 5.64 17.52
C ASP A 135 -20.15 6.90 16.68
N GLY A 136 -20.40 6.74 15.39
CA GLY A 136 -20.80 7.82 14.50
C GLY A 136 -19.69 8.81 14.15
N ARG A 137 -18.43 8.52 14.45
CA ARG A 137 -17.27 9.28 14.03
C ARG A 137 -16.47 8.53 12.97
N ASP A 138 -16.15 9.23 11.89
CA ASP A 138 -15.25 8.71 10.84
C ASP A 138 -13.83 8.54 11.39
N ARG A 139 -13.43 7.30 11.64
CA ARG A 139 -12.05 6.98 12.01
C ARG A 139 -11.42 6.05 10.99
N LYS A 140 -10.15 6.29 10.69
CA LYS A 140 -9.31 5.28 10.04
C LYS A 140 -9.34 4.05 10.95
N SER A 141 -9.65 2.88 10.39
CA SER A 141 -9.51 1.66 11.17
C SER A 141 -8.07 1.59 11.69
N VAL A 142 -7.93 1.61 13.00
CA VAL A 142 -6.62 1.59 13.65
C VAL A 142 -5.94 0.29 13.27
N VAL A 143 -4.71 0.42 12.86
CA VAL A 143 -3.80 -0.69 12.55
C VAL A 143 -3.23 -1.23 13.86
#